data_5caa31c1d812cb4b4467d61040ef2a56
#
_entry.id   5caa31c1d812cb4b4467d61040ef2a56
#
_cell.length_a   1.000
_cell.length_b   1.000
_cell.length_c   1.000
_cell.angle_alpha   90.00
_cell.angle_beta   90.00
_cell.angle_gamma   90.00
#
_symmetry.space_group_name_H-M   'P 1'
#
loop_
_entity.id
_entity.type
_entity.pdbx_description
1 polymer ?
#
loop_
_entity_poly.entity_id
_entity_poly.type
_entity_poly.pdbx_seq_one_letter_code
_entity_poly.pdbx_strand_id
1 'polypeptide(L)'
;MELSNRQEQIIQIVKDNGPITGENIADRLDLTRATLRPDLAILTMAGFLDARPRVGYFFTGKTGSELFTEKLKKFKVSEYQSLPILVEENVSTYDAICTMFLEDVGTLFVIDNKTHLVGVLSRKDLLRASMGSQDLSSIPVHIIMTRMPNITICEEDDLLLDAAQKLIEKQIDALPVVNRTEDGLEVIGRLTKTNITKALVELARDQHL
;
A
#
# COMPACT_ATOMS: atom_id res chain seq x y z
N MET A 1 2.50 -5.18 17.79
CA MET A 1 2.29 -6.00 19.00
C MET A 1 3.46 -5.70 19.93
N GLU A 2 3.21 -5.05 21.05
CA GLU A 2 4.22 -4.98 22.09
C GLU A 2 4.30 -6.34 22.78
N LEU A 3 5.50 -6.89 22.79
CA LEU A 3 5.75 -8.15 23.50
C LEU A 3 5.78 -7.86 25.01
N SER A 4 5.16 -8.73 25.79
CA SER A 4 5.33 -8.65 27.25
C SER A 4 6.77 -9.01 27.65
N ASN A 5 7.23 -8.50 28.80
CA ASN A 5 8.56 -8.85 29.35
C ASN A 5 8.81 -10.37 29.34
N ARG A 6 7.78 -11.16 29.65
CA ARG A 6 7.87 -12.62 29.64
C ARG A 6 8.04 -13.18 28.24
N GLN A 7 7.36 -12.63 27.25
CA GLN A 7 7.50 -13.05 25.84
C GLN A 7 8.90 -12.71 25.29
N GLU A 8 9.46 -11.57 25.65
CA GLU A 8 10.83 -11.19 25.31
C GLU A 8 11.85 -12.15 25.93
N GLN A 9 11.66 -12.52 27.19
CA GLN A 9 12.50 -13.52 27.86
C GLN A 9 12.43 -14.88 27.21
N ILE A 10 11.23 -15.34 26.79
CA ILE A 10 11.05 -16.58 26.05
C ILE A 10 11.82 -16.54 24.73
N ILE A 11 11.69 -15.45 23.95
CA ILE A 11 12.42 -15.28 22.69
C ILE A 11 13.92 -15.37 22.93
N GLN A 12 14.43 -14.67 23.96
CA GLN A 12 15.87 -14.65 24.27
C GLN A 12 16.36 -16.04 24.65
N ILE A 13 15.63 -16.78 25.49
CA ILE A 13 15.97 -18.16 25.87
C ILE A 13 16.04 -19.08 24.65
N VAL A 14 15.06 -18.97 23.74
CA VAL A 14 15.01 -19.80 22.52
C VAL A 14 16.10 -19.40 21.54
N LYS A 15 16.44 -18.11 21.45
CA LYS A 15 17.52 -17.58 20.61
C LYS A 15 18.88 -18.12 21.03
N ASP A 16 19.12 -18.20 22.33
CA ASP A 16 20.42 -18.60 22.89
C ASP A 16 20.58 -20.13 22.96
N ASN A 17 19.48 -20.87 23.03
CA ASN A 17 19.50 -22.31 23.34
C ASN A 17 18.65 -23.17 22.39
N GLY A 18 18.11 -22.60 21.31
CA GLY A 18 17.28 -23.35 20.38
C GLY A 18 18.03 -24.42 19.58
N PRO A 19 17.37 -25.51 19.27
CA PRO A 19 16.00 -25.85 19.62
C PRO A 19 15.84 -26.31 21.10
N ILE A 20 14.79 -25.81 21.76
CA ILE A 20 14.53 -26.05 23.19
C ILE A 20 13.06 -26.43 23.42
N THR A 21 12.80 -27.35 24.33
CA THR A 21 11.43 -27.79 24.65
C THR A 21 10.70 -26.76 25.49
N GLY A 22 9.35 -26.72 25.38
CA GLY A 22 8.55 -25.85 26.23
C GLY A 22 8.69 -26.13 27.74
N GLU A 23 9.08 -27.29 28.12
CA GLU A 23 9.37 -27.69 29.50
C GLU A 23 10.66 -27.04 29.99
N ASN A 24 11.74 -27.16 29.23
CA ASN A 24 13.02 -26.51 29.54
C ASN A 24 12.94 -24.98 29.51
N ILE A 25 12.03 -24.38 28.71
CA ILE A 25 11.78 -22.93 28.75
C ILE A 25 11.09 -22.58 30.07
N ALA A 26 10.11 -23.40 30.49
CA ALA A 26 9.37 -23.21 31.74
C ALA A 26 10.32 -23.28 32.96
N ASP A 27 11.17 -24.28 33.01
CA ASP A 27 12.17 -24.47 34.07
C ASP A 27 13.11 -23.25 34.22
N ARG A 28 13.53 -22.64 33.10
CA ARG A 28 14.41 -21.46 33.12
C ARG A 28 13.73 -20.18 33.59
N LEU A 29 12.41 -20.13 33.48
CA LEU A 29 11.58 -18.98 33.92
C LEU A 29 10.94 -19.22 35.28
N ASP A 30 11.22 -20.36 35.91
CA ASP A 30 10.60 -20.80 37.18
C ASP A 30 9.06 -20.82 37.06
N LEU A 31 8.54 -21.33 35.94
CA LEU A 31 7.12 -21.42 35.60
C LEU A 31 6.75 -22.84 35.22
N THR A 32 5.44 -23.08 35.14
CA THR A 32 4.94 -24.36 34.59
C THR A 32 4.76 -24.26 33.06
N ARG A 33 4.88 -25.37 32.36
CA ARG A 33 4.60 -25.46 30.93
C ARG A 33 3.19 -24.98 30.58
N ALA A 34 2.20 -25.23 31.47
CA ALA A 34 0.83 -24.78 31.29
C ALA A 34 0.72 -23.25 31.28
N THR A 35 1.48 -22.59 32.13
CA THR A 35 1.54 -21.11 32.22
C THR A 35 2.15 -20.49 30.95
N LEU A 36 3.12 -21.17 30.32
CA LEU A 36 3.79 -20.66 29.12
C LEU A 36 3.05 -20.97 27.81
N ARG A 37 2.11 -21.92 27.83
CA ARG A 37 1.42 -22.36 26.62
C ARG A 37 0.75 -21.22 25.82
N PRO A 38 0.06 -20.26 26.44
CA PRO A 38 -0.49 -19.11 25.71
C PRO A 38 0.59 -18.24 25.05
N ASP A 39 1.68 -17.95 25.76
CA ASP A 39 2.77 -17.14 25.22
C ASP A 39 3.49 -17.82 24.07
N LEU A 40 3.79 -19.09 24.21
CA LEU A 40 4.39 -19.89 23.13
C LEU A 40 3.50 -19.96 21.90
N ALA A 41 2.16 -20.08 22.09
CA ALA A 41 1.20 -20.06 21.00
C ALA A 41 1.20 -18.68 20.29
N ILE A 42 1.16 -17.60 21.04
CA ILE A 42 1.20 -16.21 20.52
C ILE A 42 2.50 -16.01 19.74
N LEU A 43 3.64 -16.34 20.30
CA LEU A 43 4.96 -16.16 19.67
C LEU A 43 5.11 -17.02 18.40
N THR A 44 4.53 -18.21 18.37
CA THR A 44 4.52 -19.06 17.18
C THR A 44 3.58 -18.53 16.11
N MET A 45 2.36 -18.12 16.47
CA MET A 45 1.40 -17.51 15.54
C MET A 45 1.93 -16.19 14.97
N ALA A 46 2.62 -15.40 15.80
CA ALA A 46 3.25 -14.16 15.39
C ALA A 46 4.54 -14.37 14.56
N GLY A 47 5.00 -15.61 14.42
CA GLY A 47 6.16 -15.95 13.59
C GLY A 47 7.53 -15.67 14.21
N PHE A 48 7.60 -15.33 15.50
CA PHE A 48 8.88 -15.20 16.22
C PHE A 48 9.52 -16.57 16.50
N LEU A 49 8.69 -17.56 16.80
CA LEU A 49 9.12 -18.93 17.05
C LEU A 49 8.50 -19.87 16.03
N ASP A 50 9.20 -20.96 15.73
CA ASP A 50 8.64 -22.11 15.05
C ASP A 50 8.74 -23.33 15.99
N ALA A 51 7.78 -24.26 15.90
CA ALA A 51 7.69 -25.45 16.75
C ALA A 51 7.70 -26.71 15.90
N ARG A 52 8.66 -27.60 16.17
CA ARG A 52 8.69 -28.94 15.55
C ARG A 52 8.38 -30.02 16.58
N PRO A 53 7.47 -30.94 16.26
CA PRO A 53 7.17 -32.05 17.12
C PRO A 53 8.44 -32.85 17.49
N ARG A 54 8.59 -33.18 18.78
CA ARG A 54 9.73 -33.89 19.35
C ARG A 54 11.07 -33.18 19.32
N VAL A 55 11.18 -31.99 18.73
CA VAL A 55 12.41 -31.17 18.67
C VAL A 55 12.30 -29.98 19.63
N GLY A 56 11.19 -29.27 19.62
CA GLY A 56 10.97 -28.11 20.46
C GLY A 56 10.78 -26.82 19.64
N TYR A 57 11.00 -25.69 20.31
CA TYR A 57 10.89 -24.35 19.74
C TYR A 57 12.27 -23.86 19.30
N PHE A 58 12.30 -23.16 18.19
CA PHE A 58 13.50 -22.48 17.71
C PHE A 58 13.13 -21.08 17.20
N PHE A 59 14.08 -20.17 17.32
CA PHE A 59 13.93 -18.81 16.86
C PHE A 59 13.98 -18.77 15.34
N THR A 60 12.99 -18.09 14.72
CA THR A 60 12.87 -18.02 13.25
C THR A 60 13.89 -17.09 12.62
N GLY A 61 14.61 -16.31 13.42
CA GLY A 61 15.48 -15.23 12.94
C GLY A 61 14.74 -13.93 12.67
N LYS A 62 13.39 -13.93 12.75
CA LYS A 62 12.58 -12.77 12.43
C LYS A 62 12.47 -11.81 13.61
N THR A 63 12.79 -10.56 13.36
CA THR A 63 12.50 -9.43 14.24
C THR A 63 11.09 -8.90 13.97
N GLY A 64 10.54 -8.11 14.91
CA GLY A 64 9.26 -7.42 14.66
C GLY A 64 9.29 -6.56 13.38
N SER A 65 10.44 -5.97 13.07
CA SER A 65 10.67 -5.19 11.85
C SER A 65 10.60 -6.06 10.58
N GLU A 66 11.11 -7.29 10.61
CA GLU A 66 11.05 -8.22 9.45
C GLU A 66 9.65 -8.72 9.21
N LEU A 67 8.90 -9.02 10.28
CA LEU A 67 7.49 -9.41 10.17
C LEU A 67 6.62 -8.26 9.62
N PHE A 68 6.91 -7.03 10.04
CA PHE A 68 6.27 -5.83 9.49
C PHE A 68 6.56 -5.70 7.99
N THR A 69 7.81 -5.83 7.60
CA THR A 69 8.25 -5.76 6.20
C THR A 69 7.63 -6.86 5.35
N GLU A 70 7.52 -8.09 5.87
CA GLU A 70 6.88 -9.20 5.15
C GLU A 70 5.38 -8.99 4.94
N LYS A 71 4.68 -8.40 5.90
CA LYS A 71 3.26 -8.03 5.72
C LYS A 71 3.10 -6.93 4.65
N LEU A 72 3.92 -5.87 4.74
CA LEU A 72 3.89 -4.77 3.78
C LEU A 72 4.12 -5.24 2.33
N LYS A 73 5.03 -6.20 2.13
CA LYS A 73 5.33 -6.79 0.82
C LYS A 73 4.19 -7.63 0.23
N LYS A 74 3.14 -7.92 0.97
CA LYS A 74 2.00 -8.72 0.50
C LYS A 74 0.80 -7.89 0.07
N PHE A 75 0.74 -6.62 0.47
CA PHE A 75 -0.38 -5.75 0.12
C PHE A 75 -0.45 -5.51 -1.38
N LYS A 76 -1.67 -5.61 -1.91
CA LYS A 76 -1.97 -5.34 -3.31
C LYS A 76 -2.61 -3.96 -3.48
N VAL A 77 -2.51 -3.43 -4.68
CA VAL A 77 -3.14 -2.18 -5.09
C VAL A 77 -4.66 -2.26 -4.89
N SER A 78 -5.29 -3.38 -5.24
CA SER A 78 -6.74 -3.62 -5.10
C SER A 78 -7.27 -3.41 -3.69
N GLU A 79 -6.46 -3.65 -2.66
CA GLU A 79 -6.89 -3.51 -1.26
C GLU A 79 -6.98 -2.04 -0.80
N TYR A 80 -6.28 -1.13 -1.48
CA TYR A 80 -6.11 0.26 -1.05
C TYR A 80 -6.51 1.31 -2.09
N GLN A 81 -6.83 0.92 -3.31
CA GLN A 81 -7.27 1.85 -4.35
C GLN A 81 -8.58 2.56 -3.96
N SER A 82 -8.78 3.73 -4.54
CA SER A 82 -10.02 4.51 -4.45
C SER A 82 -10.68 4.58 -5.82
N LEU A 83 -11.94 4.99 -5.87
CA LEU A 83 -12.63 5.24 -7.13
C LEU A 83 -11.92 6.33 -7.94
N PRO A 84 -11.76 6.16 -9.25
CA PRO A 84 -11.15 7.16 -10.11
C PRO A 84 -12.13 8.30 -10.38
N ILE A 85 -11.61 9.51 -10.61
CA ILE A 85 -12.41 10.61 -11.17
C ILE A 85 -11.99 10.79 -12.62
N LEU A 86 -12.95 10.59 -13.52
CA LEU A 86 -12.74 10.58 -14.96
C LEU A 86 -13.32 11.84 -15.61
N VAL A 87 -12.65 12.33 -16.64
CA VAL A 87 -13.14 13.39 -17.52
C VAL A 87 -12.87 13.01 -18.98
N GLU A 88 -13.75 13.42 -19.87
CA GLU A 88 -13.53 13.19 -21.30
C GLU A 88 -12.45 14.15 -21.84
N GLU A 89 -11.72 13.73 -22.87
CA GLU A 89 -10.59 14.48 -23.46
C GLU A 89 -10.97 15.85 -24.02
N ASN A 90 -12.25 16.04 -24.36
CA ASN A 90 -12.79 17.27 -24.93
C ASN A 90 -13.39 18.25 -23.90
N VAL A 91 -13.43 17.86 -22.62
CA VAL A 91 -13.90 18.74 -21.55
C VAL A 91 -13.01 19.98 -21.46
N SER A 92 -13.60 21.13 -21.17
CA SER A 92 -12.83 22.37 -21.01
C SER A 92 -11.91 22.33 -19.80
N THR A 93 -10.79 23.03 -19.87
CA THR A 93 -9.88 23.18 -18.73
C THR A 93 -10.59 23.79 -17.52
N TYR A 94 -11.53 24.73 -17.74
CA TYR A 94 -12.34 25.32 -16.68
C TYR A 94 -13.21 24.27 -15.97
N ASP A 95 -13.93 23.43 -16.72
CA ASP A 95 -14.77 22.38 -16.13
C ASP A 95 -13.95 21.32 -15.41
N ALA A 96 -12.75 21.00 -15.92
CA ALA A 96 -11.82 20.12 -15.23
C ALA A 96 -11.34 20.71 -13.89
N ILE A 97 -11.10 22.01 -13.81
CA ILE A 97 -10.81 22.72 -12.55
C ILE A 97 -11.99 22.57 -11.60
N CYS A 98 -13.20 22.86 -12.05
CA CYS A 98 -14.41 22.72 -11.25
C CYS A 98 -14.58 21.28 -10.71
N THR A 99 -14.42 20.29 -11.57
CA THR A 99 -14.49 18.86 -11.19
C THR A 99 -13.45 18.52 -10.12
N MET A 100 -12.21 18.98 -10.28
CA MET A 100 -11.14 18.72 -9.33
C MET A 100 -11.43 19.30 -7.95
N PHE A 101 -12.06 20.49 -7.87
CA PHE A 101 -12.49 21.11 -6.62
C PHE A 101 -13.71 20.43 -6.01
N LEU A 102 -14.73 20.12 -6.80
CA LEU A 102 -15.96 19.49 -6.32
C LEU A 102 -15.72 18.09 -5.76
N GLU A 103 -14.85 17.34 -6.41
CA GLU A 103 -14.49 15.97 -6.00
C GLU A 103 -13.34 15.91 -4.96
N ASP A 104 -12.80 17.08 -4.57
CA ASP A 104 -11.65 17.22 -3.66
C ASP A 104 -10.47 16.31 -4.02
N VAL A 105 -10.10 16.30 -5.31
CA VAL A 105 -9.00 15.45 -5.81
C VAL A 105 -7.84 16.28 -6.35
N GLY A 106 -6.66 15.69 -6.44
CA GLY A 106 -5.46 16.33 -6.98
C GLY A 106 -5.10 15.91 -8.39
N THR A 107 -5.82 14.92 -8.94
CA THR A 107 -5.55 14.31 -10.25
C THR A 107 -6.84 13.79 -10.84
N LEU A 108 -7.05 14.09 -12.13
CA LEU A 108 -8.11 13.55 -12.97
C LEU A 108 -7.50 12.62 -14.01
N PHE A 109 -8.21 11.56 -14.35
CA PHE A 109 -7.83 10.69 -15.47
C PHE A 109 -8.70 11.04 -16.67
N VAL A 110 -8.04 11.20 -17.80
CA VAL A 110 -8.70 11.61 -19.04
C VAL A 110 -8.92 10.39 -19.90
N ILE A 111 -10.16 10.23 -20.34
CA ILE A 111 -10.60 9.10 -21.17
C ILE A 111 -11.07 9.59 -22.53
N ASP A 112 -10.97 8.69 -23.52
CA ASP A 112 -11.58 8.89 -24.83
C ASP A 112 -13.09 8.53 -24.83
N ASN A 113 -13.70 8.61 -26.00
CA ASN A 113 -15.11 8.27 -26.20
C ASN A 113 -15.41 6.76 -26.05
N LYS A 114 -14.39 5.92 -25.94
CA LYS A 114 -14.49 4.48 -25.67
C LYS A 114 -14.14 4.13 -24.22
N THR A 115 -14.00 5.14 -23.36
CA THR A 115 -13.63 4.99 -21.94
C THR A 115 -12.20 4.53 -21.67
N HIS A 116 -11.31 4.58 -22.66
CA HIS A 116 -9.90 4.23 -22.50
C HIS A 116 -9.09 5.41 -21.96
N LEU A 117 -8.10 5.11 -21.12
CA LEU A 117 -7.16 6.09 -20.59
C LEU A 117 -6.31 6.68 -21.72
N VAL A 118 -6.43 7.98 -21.93
CA VAL A 118 -5.64 8.73 -22.90
C VAL A 118 -4.75 9.80 -22.26
N GLY A 119 -5.08 10.24 -21.03
CA GLY A 119 -4.38 11.30 -20.36
C GLY A 119 -4.49 11.29 -18.83
N VAL A 120 -3.62 12.07 -18.21
CA VAL A 120 -3.66 12.41 -16.78
C VAL A 120 -3.50 13.91 -16.62
N LEU A 121 -4.30 14.50 -15.78
CA LEU A 121 -4.33 15.93 -15.51
C LEU A 121 -4.15 16.18 -14.02
N SER A 122 -3.09 16.87 -13.65
CA SER A 122 -2.75 17.22 -12.28
C SER A 122 -3.07 18.66 -11.93
N ARG A 123 -3.12 19.00 -10.64
CA ARG A 123 -3.21 20.40 -10.18
C ARG A 123 -2.11 21.29 -10.80
N LYS A 124 -0.91 20.75 -11.00
CA LYS A 124 0.23 21.49 -11.60
C LYS A 124 -0.05 21.86 -13.05
N ASP A 125 -0.70 20.97 -13.80
CA ASP A 125 -1.03 21.20 -15.20
C ASP A 125 -2.10 22.28 -15.31
N LEU A 126 -3.15 22.21 -14.47
CA LEU A 126 -4.20 23.21 -14.40
C LEU A 126 -3.66 24.58 -13.96
N LEU A 127 -2.81 24.62 -12.94
CA LEU A 127 -2.16 25.84 -12.49
C LEU A 127 -1.32 26.46 -13.61
N ARG A 128 -0.53 25.65 -14.33
CA ARG A 128 0.27 26.14 -15.46
C ARG A 128 -0.60 26.69 -16.57
N ALA A 129 -1.72 26.05 -16.90
CA ALA A 129 -2.68 26.54 -17.89
C ALA A 129 -3.32 27.87 -17.45
N SER A 130 -3.63 28.03 -16.14
CA SER A 130 -4.26 29.25 -15.61
C SER A 130 -3.31 30.46 -15.53
N MET A 131 -2.00 30.27 -15.61
CA MET A 131 -1.04 31.38 -15.64
C MET A 131 -0.97 32.09 -17.00
N GLY A 132 -1.58 31.51 -18.04
CA GLY A 132 -1.72 32.14 -19.34
C GLY A 132 -2.87 33.15 -19.35
N SER A 133 -2.89 34.01 -20.37
CA SER A 133 -3.98 34.99 -20.60
C SER A 133 -5.15 34.42 -21.43
N GLN A 134 -5.18 33.10 -21.64
CA GLN A 134 -6.18 32.44 -22.47
C GLN A 134 -7.44 32.11 -21.67
N ASP A 135 -8.58 32.08 -22.36
CA ASP A 135 -9.85 31.64 -21.78
C ASP A 135 -9.85 30.12 -21.60
N LEU A 136 -9.81 29.69 -20.35
CA LEU A 136 -9.76 28.26 -19.98
C LEU A 136 -11.01 27.48 -20.43
N SER A 137 -12.13 28.16 -20.66
CA SER A 137 -13.35 27.55 -21.16
C SER A 137 -13.23 27.11 -22.64
N SER A 138 -12.28 27.70 -23.37
CA SER A 138 -12.02 27.38 -24.78
C SER A 138 -10.91 26.34 -24.98
N ILE A 139 -10.18 25.96 -23.92
CA ILE A 139 -9.06 25.04 -24.00
C ILE A 139 -9.50 23.66 -23.53
N PRO A 140 -9.61 22.64 -24.40
CA PRO A 140 -9.90 21.29 -23.99
C PRO A 140 -8.72 20.63 -23.26
N VAL A 141 -9.01 19.72 -22.31
CA VAL A 141 -7.99 19.13 -21.43
C VAL A 141 -6.93 18.33 -22.20
N HIS A 142 -7.27 17.77 -23.37
CA HIS A 142 -6.30 17.04 -24.18
C HIS A 142 -5.10 17.86 -24.63
N ILE A 143 -5.20 19.20 -24.60
CA ILE A 143 -4.07 20.10 -24.95
C ILE A 143 -3.06 20.19 -23.81
N ILE A 144 -3.51 20.12 -22.56
CA ILE A 144 -2.69 20.39 -21.37
C ILE A 144 -2.32 19.15 -20.57
N MET A 145 -2.97 18.01 -20.82
CA MET A 145 -2.77 16.75 -20.09
C MET A 145 -1.42 16.10 -20.41
N THR A 146 -0.92 15.28 -19.49
CA THR A 146 0.12 14.28 -19.80
C THR A 146 -0.53 13.13 -20.56
N ARG A 147 0.04 12.78 -21.73
CA ARG A 147 -0.51 11.77 -22.66
C ARG A 147 0.26 10.45 -22.58
N MET A 148 -0.39 9.38 -23.04
CA MET A 148 0.30 8.14 -23.36
C MET A 148 1.41 8.41 -24.41
N PRO A 149 2.59 7.73 -24.37
CA PRO A 149 2.95 6.67 -23.41
C PRO A 149 3.60 7.15 -22.09
N ASN A 150 3.59 8.47 -21.81
CA ASN A 150 4.28 9.07 -20.66
C ASN A 150 3.52 8.92 -19.33
N ILE A 151 2.41 8.19 -19.32
CA ILE A 151 1.63 7.93 -18.11
C ILE A 151 2.18 6.68 -17.42
N THR A 152 2.48 6.81 -16.14
CA THR A 152 2.81 5.66 -15.29
C THR A 152 1.52 5.07 -14.73
N ILE A 153 1.32 3.77 -14.91
CA ILE A 153 0.13 3.03 -14.52
C ILE A 153 0.46 1.96 -13.48
N CYS A 154 -0.55 1.44 -12.83
CA CYS A 154 -0.52 0.18 -12.07
C CYS A 154 -1.78 -0.65 -12.35
N GLU A 155 -1.72 -1.92 -11.99
CA GLU A 155 -2.80 -2.87 -12.10
C GLU A 155 -3.25 -3.32 -10.70
N GLU A 156 -4.45 -3.89 -10.56
CA GLU A 156 -5.01 -4.29 -9.26
C GLU A 156 -4.14 -5.30 -8.50
N ASP A 157 -3.51 -6.20 -9.24
CA ASP A 157 -2.67 -7.25 -8.70
C ASP A 157 -1.22 -6.81 -8.40
N ASP A 158 -0.84 -5.60 -8.80
CA ASP A 158 0.49 -5.04 -8.47
C ASP A 158 0.66 -4.96 -6.95
N LEU A 159 1.91 -5.14 -6.50
CA LEU A 159 2.24 -4.93 -5.10
C LEU A 159 2.14 -3.44 -4.75
N LEU A 160 1.51 -3.15 -3.62
CA LEU A 160 1.32 -1.78 -3.14
C LEU A 160 2.66 -1.04 -2.98
N LEU A 161 3.70 -1.75 -2.55
CA LEU A 161 5.05 -1.20 -2.38
C LEU A 161 5.68 -0.78 -3.71
N ASP A 162 5.50 -1.58 -4.78
CA ASP A 162 6.04 -1.28 -6.10
C ASP A 162 5.30 -0.06 -6.70
N ALA A 163 4.00 0.02 -6.51
CA ALA A 163 3.22 1.18 -6.92
C ALA A 163 3.60 2.44 -6.12
N ALA A 164 3.88 2.32 -4.82
CA ALA A 164 4.40 3.41 -3.99
C ALA A 164 5.76 3.90 -4.49
N GLN A 165 6.66 2.99 -4.89
CA GLN A 165 7.94 3.33 -5.48
C GLN A 165 7.77 4.11 -6.79
N LYS A 166 6.86 3.70 -7.68
CA LYS A 166 6.51 4.44 -8.91
C LYS A 166 6.09 5.89 -8.61
N LEU A 167 5.25 6.11 -7.57
CA LEU A 167 4.81 7.46 -7.17
C LEU A 167 6.00 8.37 -6.77
N ILE A 168 6.97 7.81 -6.04
CA ILE A 168 8.15 8.54 -5.56
C ILE A 168 9.13 8.81 -6.70
N GLU A 169 9.49 7.80 -7.47
CA GLU A 169 10.46 7.91 -8.57
C GLU A 169 9.99 8.87 -9.67
N LYS A 170 8.71 8.83 -10.00
CA LYS A 170 8.11 9.72 -11.00
C LYS A 170 7.68 11.07 -10.45
N GLN A 171 7.78 11.27 -9.14
CA GLN A 171 7.37 12.50 -8.44
C GLN A 171 5.92 12.91 -8.76
N ILE A 172 5.02 11.92 -8.82
CA ILE A 172 3.59 12.08 -9.08
C ILE A 172 2.76 11.77 -7.83
N ASP A 173 1.53 12.27 -7.76
CA ASP A 173 0.68 12.15 -6.58
C ASP A 173 -0.37 11.04 -6.69
N ALA A 174 -0.63 10.57 -7.92
CA ALA A 174 -1.58 9.51 -8.19
C ALA A 174 -1.16 8.68 -9.41
N LEU A 175 -1.54 7.39 -9.38
CA LEU A 175 -1.46 6.44 -10.48
C LEU A 175 -2.88 6.03 -10.88
N PRO A 176 -3.22 5.98 -12.18
CA PRO A 176 -4.39 5.26 -12.62
C PRO A 176 -4.16 3.75 -12.40
N VAL A 177 -5.14 3.11 -11.79
CA VAL A 177 -5.22 1.65 -11.74
C VAL A 177 -6.03 1.21 -12.95
N VAL A 178 -5.44 0.37 -13.78
CA VAL A 178 -6.01 0.02 -15.08
C VAL A 178 -6.21 -1.47 -15.23
N ASN A 179 -7.23 -1.81 -16.03
CA ASN A 179 -7.39 -3.14 -16.60
C ASN A 179 -6.98 -3.09 -18.09
N ARG A 180 -6.20 -4.07 -18.54
CA ARG A 180 -5.82 -4.18 -19.94
C ARG A 180 -6.91 -4.92 -20.70
N THR A 181 -7.45 -4.27 -21.72
CA THR A 181 -8.39 -4.86 -22.67
C THR A 181 -7.74 -4.96 -24.05
N GLU A 182 -8.39 -5.67 -24.97
CA GLU A 182 -7.92 -5.78 -26.34
C GLU A 182 -7.85 -4.41 -27.06
N ASP A 183 -8.77 -3.50 -26.68
CA ASP A 183 -8.92 -2.19 -27.31
C ASP A 183 -8.14 -1.07 -26.63
N GLY A 184 -7.67 -1.25 -25.37
CA GLY A 184 -6.96 -0.19 -24.63
C GLY A 184 -6.85 -0.42 -23.13
N LEU A 185 -6.66 0.65 -22.38
CA LEU A 185 -6.53 0.65 -20.92
C LEU A 185 -7.80 1.23 -20.31
N GLU A 186 -8.57 0.41 -19.61
CA GLU A 186 -9.74 0.85 -18.85
C GLU A 186 -9.30 1.30 -17.44
N VAL A 187 -9.72 2.48 -17.01
CA VAL A 187 -9.40 2.98 -15.66
C VAL A 187 -10.43 2.44 -14.68
N ILE A 188 -9.99 1.60 -13.77
CA ILE A 188 -10.83 0.95 -12.76
C ILE A 188 -10.60 1.50 -11.35
N GLY A 189 -9.50 2.19 -11.12
CA GLY A 189 -9.16 2.72 -9.82
C GLY A 189 -8.16 3.87 -9.86
N ARG A 190 -7.88 4.38 -8.67
CA ARG A 190 -6.89 5.43 -8.40
C ARG A 190 -6.07 5.06 -7.17
N LEU A 191 -4.75 5.06 -7.30
CA LEU A 191 -3.84 4.91 -6.18
C LEU A 191 -3.09 6.21 -5.94
N THR A 192 -3.13 6.73 -4.71
CA THR A 192 -2.51 7.99 -4.31
C THR A 192 -1.52 7.81 -3.16
N LYS A 193 -0.68 8.82 -2.91
CA LYS A 193 0.18 8.87 -1.71
C LYS A 193 -0.64 8.73 -0.41
N THR A 194 -1.87 9.25 -0.38
CA THR A 194 -2.78 9.11 0.76
C THR A 194 -3.19 7.65 1.00
N ASN A 195 -3.45 6.88 -0.07
CA ASN A 195 -3.76 5.46 0.05
C ASN A 195 -2.56 4.67 0.63
N ILE A 196 -1.34 4.99 0.20
CA ILE A 196 -0.11 4.39 0.77
C ILE A 196 0.04 4.74 2.25
N THR A 197 -0.19 6.00 2.61
CA THR A 197 -0.14 6.44 4.02
C THR A 197 -1.19 5.73 4.87
N LYS A 198 -2.40 5.53 4.34
CA LYS A 198 -3.47 4.78 5.00
C LYS A 198 -3.04 3.33 5.28
N ALA A 199 -2.48 2.65 4.29
CA ALA A 199 -1.97 1.28 4.44
C ALA A 199 -0.91 1.17 5.55
N LEU A 200 0.02 2.13 5.61
CA LEU A 200 1.05 2.17 6.66
C LEU A 200 0.45 2.39 8.05
N VAL A 201 -0.52 3.29 8.18
CA VAL A 201 -1.20 3.56 9.47
C VAL A 201 -2.00 2.34 9.92
N GLU A 202 -2.72 1.67 9.05
CA GLU A 202 -3.47 0.46 9.35
C GLU A 202 -2.53 -0.66 9.81
N LEU A 203 -1.44 -0.89 9.07
CA LEU A 203 -0.45 -1.89 9.43
C LEU A 203 0.21 -1.61 10.79
N ALA A 204 0.44 -0.35 11.13
CA ALA A 204 0.98 0.03 12.42
C ALA A 204 -0.03 -0.18 13.57
N ARG A 205 -1.33 0.01 13.31
CA ARG A 205 -2.40 -0.22 14.30
C ARG A 205 -2.66 -1.70 14.54
N ASP A 206 -2.59 -2.53 13.52
CA ASP A 206 -2.75 -3.99 13.64
C ASP A 206 -1.68 -4.66 14.52
N GLN A 207 -0.61 -3.95 14.86
CA GLN A 207 0.39 -4.43 15.81
C GLN A 207 -0.02 -4.25 17.28
N HIS A 208 -1.14 -3.54 17.55
CA HIS A 208 -1.64 -3.27 18.90
C HIS A 208 -2.85 -4.18 19.29
N LEU A 209 -3.19 -5.17 18.46
CA LEU A 209 -4.14 -6.25 18.74
C LEU A 209 -3.39 -7.58 18.79
#